data_252df27799b134500779117122d1f970
#
_entry.id   252df27799b134500779117122d1f970
#
_cell.length_a   1.000
_cell.length_b   1.000
_cell.length_c   1.000
_cell.angle_alpha   90.00
_cell.angle_beta   90.00
_cell.angle_gamma   90.00
#
_symmetry.space_group_name_H-M   'P 1'
#
loop_
_entity.id
_entity.type
_entity.pdbx_description
1 polymer ?
#
loop_
_entity_poly.entity_id
_entity_poly.type
_entity_poly.pdbx_seq_one_letter_code
_entity_poly.pdbx_strand_id
1 'polypeptide(L)'
;VFSALRKVYHGAVVATHLPFPPFPYIYQKIATMKSIIICAFLSATLFLQAESSKTIKPKPDKAIVYLSGAELSYSESIALAGGATEIIIEGVSPYADENSISAFLRGGMVVDTKKGLRYPEAPKVFDIDMKYNFIINRINDSIEDVAWLVKDCNNKQAALQKERSLLLGNRLMRGEFARDSIGLLKSTLDLLRSRLNNIDEEELTVDKRESKYGKITTKLNDRLEYFSNLQSNNLNGIHTEQYNPIYQIIVSVEMEAAATCQLTLKYYVPTAGWMPRYDILAGSGKEKIQLVHRAQVYQNTGLDWKDVSLTLSTSNPALGNTKPLLNAWNLYFGYPSTYSESVNKQKSMGYNYNQMPKALGKSSIATSDSKSEDMDDANVQVAEPIFTMGDNFLRMEYDIKTKYSIASDNKAHNVVVSSTEVPVTLTYMAVPKLEKDAFLMGKIANWEDLNLLPASARIYFDESYIGLTAIDPETTKDTLYMNLGRDRNIVVKRLAMKDKCKEQVLSEYKLLNKTFEITVRNTKAITLDFEIEDQIPVTNDPNIKITLLSKDGAIYNELTGKLTWKINVKSKDVKKLVFSYEVRYPKDKYVVGL
;
A
#
# COMPACT_ATOMS: atom_id res chain seq x y z
N VAL A 1 14.25 58.43 -9.08
CA VAL A 1 15.52 59.22 -9.11
C VAL A 1 15.52 60.24 -10.26
N PHE A 2 14.69 60.08 -11.30
CA PHE A 2 14.64 61.01 -12.46
C PHE A 2 13.69 62.20 -12.33
N SER A 3 12.94 62.36 -11.24
CA SER A 3 12.01 63.49 -11.06
C SER A 3 12.50 64.59 -10.13
N ALA A 4 13.69 64.47 -9.53
CA ALA A 4 14.22 65.44 -8.56
C ALA A 4 15.24 66.44 -9.12
N LEU A 5 15.59 66.36 -10.41
CA LEU A 5 16.60 67.22 -11.04
C LEU A 5 16.05 68.38 -11.89
N ARG A 6 14.73 68.65 -11.86
CA ARG A 6 14.09 69.69 -12.70
C ARG A 6 13.68 70.98 -11.97
N LYS A 7 14.12 71.19 -10.73
CA LYS A 7 13.66 72.35 -9.95
C LYS A 7 14.76 73.29 -9.39
N VAL A 8 15.96 73.26 -9.97
CA VAL A 8 17.07 74.17 -9.49
C VAL A 8 17.66 75.05 -10.62
N TYR A 9 16.97 75.32 -11.68
CA TYR A 9 17.43 76.32 -12.66
C TYR A 9 16.30 77.29 -13.03
N HIS A 10 15.97 78.19 -12.05
CA HIS A 10 15.37 79.51 -12.38
C HIS A 10 15.63 80.44 -11.21
N GLY A 11 16.52 81.38 -11.42
CA GLY A 11 16.64 82.58 -10.57
C GLY A 11 18.07 82.96 -10.22
N ALA A 12 18.72 83.76 -11.05
CA ALA A 12 19.37 84.99 -10.70
C ALA A 12 20.41 85.42 -11.73
N VAL A 13 20.01 86.32 -12.60
CA VAL A 13 20.91 87.17 -13.40
C VAL A 13 21.20 88.40 -12.55
N VAL A 14 22.42 88.56 -12.09
CA VAL A 14 23.00 89.91 -11.80
C VAL A 14 24.49 89.83 -12.12
N ALA A 15 24.93 90.72 -13.03
CA ALA A 15 26.29 90.93 -13.48
C ALA A 15 27.14 91.71 -12.45
N THR A 16 28.36 91.19 -12.20
CA THR A 16 29.47 92.11 -11.74
C THR A 16 30.76 91.56 -12.34
N HIS A 17 31.50 92.49 -13.04
CA HIS A 17 32.80 92.29 -13.64
C HIS A 17 33.89 92.01 -12.62
N LEU A 18 34.66 90.95 -12.76
CA LEU A 18 36.00 90.76 -12.23
C LEU A 18 36.83 89.88 -13.22
N PRO A 19 38.18 90.16 -13.37
CA PRO A 19 38.98 89.65 -14.49
C PRO A 19 39.38 88.17 -14.32
N PHE A 20 39.30 87.44 -15.42
CA PHE A 20 39.70 86.04 -15.53
C PHE A 20 41.22 85.85 -15.54
N PRO A 21 41.80 84.91 -14.80
CA PRO A 21 43.17 84.44 -15.01
C PRO A 21 43.21 83.40 -16.12
N PRO A 22 44.38 83.19 -16.77
CA PRO A 22 44.50 82.42 -18.06
C PRO A 22 44.23 80.95 -17.95
N PHE A 23 43.62 80.45 -18.95
CA PHE A 23 42.94 79.18 -19.22
C PHE A 23 43.74 77.85 -19.26
N PRO A 24 44.99 77.63 -18.88
CA PRO A 24 45.54 76.25 -18.99
C PRO A 24 45.33 75.36 -17.77
N TYR A 25 44.95 75.88 -16.58
CA TYR A 25 44.92 75.07 -15.35
C TYR A 25 43.62 74.31 -15.12
N ILE A 26 42.53 74.69 -15.76
CA ILE A 26 41.22 74.04 -15.61
C ILE A 26 41.10 72.79 -16.50
N TYR A 27 41.74 72.77 -17.67
CA TYR A 27 41.69 71.57 -18.57
C TYR A 27 42.46 70.38 -18.01
N GLN A 28 43.52 70.59 -17.25
CA GLN A 28 44.32 69.52 -16.67
C GLN A 28 43.61 68.85 -15.48
N LYS A 29 42.84 69.59 -14.69
CA LYS A 29 42.02 69.06 -13.57
C LYS A 29 40.78 68.28 -14.08
N ILE A 30 40.15 68.69 -15.18
CA ILE A 30 39.01 68.01 -15.79
C ILE A 30 39.46 66.72 -16.49
N ALA A 31 40.64 66.70 -17.08
CA ALA A 31 41.22 65.50 -17.71
C ALA A 31 41.59 64.42 -16.65
N THR A 32 42.19 64.82 -15.52
CA THR A 32 42.53 63.91 -14.42
C THR A 32 41.28 63.41 -13.67
N MET A 33 40.24 64.21 -13.49
CA MET A 33 38.95 63.73 -12.92
C MET A 33 38.23 62.78 -13.87
N LYS A 34 38.25 63.02 -15.19
CA LYS A 34 37.68 62.04 -16.15
C LYS A 34 38.43 60.73 -16.15
N SER A 35 39.76 60.72 -16.05
CA SER A 35 40.56 59.49 -15.94
C SER A 35 40.32 58.74 -14.62
N ILE A 36 40.16 59.42 -13.51
CA ILE A 36 39.83 58.80 -12.19
C ILE A 36 38.41 58.24 -12.17
N ILE A 37 37.44 58.90 -12.80
CA ILE A 37 36.06 58.39 -12.90
C ILE A 37 36.02 57.19 -13.88
N ILE A 38 36.76 57.21 -14.96
CA ILE A 38 36.83 56.07 -15.88
C ILE A 38 37.55 54.87 -15.23
N CYS A 39 38.63 55.09 -14.49
CA CYS A 39 39.27 54.01 -13.71
C CYS A 39 38.40 53.50 -12.55
N ALA A 40 37.63 54.34 -11.88
CA ALA A 40 36.67 53.92 -10.87
C ALA A 40 35.46 53.15 -11.48
N PHE A 41 35.01 53.50 -12.70
CA PHE A 41 34.00 52.73 -13.43
C PHE A 41 34.58 51.43 -14.01
N LEU A 42 35.82 51.36 -14.47
CA LEU A 42 36.46 50.12 -14.91
C LEU A 42 36.77 49.18 -13.72
N SER A 43 37.08 49.70 -12.53
CA SER A 43 37.24 48.86 -11.34
C SER A 43 35.92 48.41 -10.71
N ALA A 44 34.82 49.15 -10.90
CA ALA A 44 33.49 48.76 -10.48
C ALA A 44 32.86 47.70 -11.40
N THR A 45 33.26 47.60 -12.67
CA THR A 45 32.78 46.56 -13.59
C THR A 45 33.53 45.23 -13.44
N LEU A 46 34.61 45.17 -12.66
CA LEU A 46 35.34 43.94 -12.36
C LEU A 46 34.74 43.14 -11.19
N PHE A 47 33.68 43.63 -10.53
CA PHE A 47 33.00 42.93 -9.44
C PHE A 47 31.56 42.46 -9.76
N LEU A 48 31.14 42.52 -11.06
CA LEU A 48 30.04 41.65 -11.46
C LEU A 48 30.65 40.27 -11.71
N GLN A 49 30.92 39.50 -10.66
CA GLN A 49 31.05 38.07 -10.73
C GLN A 49 29.72 37.56 -11.29
N ALA A 50 29.72 37.11 -12.53
CA ALA A 50 28.61 36.37 -13.10
C ALA A 50 28.42 35.15 -12.18
N GLU A 51 27.31 35.13 -11.46
CA GLU A 51 26.92 33.99 -10.65
C GLU A 51 26.93 32.78 -11.55
N SER A 52 27.93 31.91 -11.42
CA SER A 52 28.08 30.76 -12.29
C SER A 52 27.01 29.74 -11.89
N SER A 53 26.17 29.34 -12.83
CA SER A 53 25.20 28.27 -12.58
C SER A 53 25.64 26.99 -13.25
N LYS A 54 25.49 25.85 -12.56
CA LYS A 54 25.81 24.53 -13.10
C LYS A 54 24.64 23.57 -12.92
N THR A 55 24.07 23.09 -14.02
CA THR A 55 22.96 22.14 -13.99
C THR A 55 23.47 20.70 -14.07
N ILE A 56 22.98 19.85 -13.18
CA ILE A 56 23.26 18.42 -13.12
C ILE A 56 21.94 17.61 -13.04
N LYS A 57 21.98 16.34 -13.44
CA LYS A 57 20.85 15.40 -13.38
C LYS A 57 21.28 14.07 -12.76
N PRO A 58 21.63 14.05 -11.47
CA PRO A 58 22.01 12.81 -10.80
C PRO A 58 20.79 11.89 -10.64
N LYS A 59 21.06 10.60 -10.47
CA LYS A 59 20.05 9.62 -10.06
C LYS A 59 20.21 9.35 -8.56
N PRO A 60 19.13 8.97 -7.86
CA PRO A 60 19.26 8.55 -6.46
C PRO A 60 20.15 7.30 -6.40
N ASP A 61 21.13 7.31 -5.54
CA ASP A 61 22.07 6.21 -5.30
C ASP A 61 21.69 5.39 -4.05
N LYS A 62 21.01 6.05 -3.09
CA LYS A 62 20.52 5.42 -1.86
C LYS A 62 19.10 5.88 -1.53
N ALA A 63 18.26 4.93 -1.06
CA ALA A 63 16.94 5.22 -0.51
C ALA A 63 16.83 4.58 0.88
N ILE A 64 16.52 5.39 1.91
CA ILE A 64 16.12 4.93 3.23
C ILE A 64 14.61 4.97 3.27
N VAL A 65 13.97 3.81 3.27
CA VAL A 65 12.52 3.71 3.27
C VAL A 65 12.04 3.50 4.69
N TYR A 66 11.16 4.39 5.15
CA TYR A 66 10.51 4.35 6.46
C TYR A 66 9.17 3.60 6.38
N LEU A 67 8.55 3.32 7.53
CA LEU A 67 7.18 2.80 7.56
C LEU A 67 6.20 3.76 6.84
N SER A 68 6.54 5.06 6.83
CA SER A 68 5.84 6.09 6.05
C SER A 68 6.87 7.09 5.52
N GLY A 69 6.95 7.24 4.21
CA GLY A 69 7.91 8.08 3.51
C GLY A 69 9.25 7.39 3.21
N ALA A 70 10.13 8.11 2.51
CA ALA A 70 11.50 7.70 2.25
C ALA A 70 12.43 8.92 2.21
N GLU A 71 13.70 8.73 2.58
CA GLU A 71 14.79 9.68 2.34
C GLU A 71 15.56 9.22 1.11
N LEU A 72 15.62 10.08 0.10
CA LEU A 72 16.42 9.85 -1.11
C LEU A 72 17.76 10.58 -0.98
N SER A 73 18.85 9.90 -1.33
CA SER A 73 20.20 10.44 -1.33
C SER A 73 20.80 10.39 -2.73
N TYR A 74 21.51 11.45 -3.06
CA TYR A 74 22.22 11.62 -4.33
C TYR A 74 23.67 11.99 -4.02
N SER A 75 24.61 11.39 -4.70
CA SER A 75 26.03 11.68 -4.56
C SER A 75 26.65 11.90 -5.95
N GLU A 76 27.18 13.09 -6.19
CA GLU A 76 27.74 13.48 -7.47
C GLU A 76 29.07 14.20 -7.30
N SER A 77 30.02 13.93 -8.19
CA SER A 77 31.30 14.60 -8.24
C SER A 77 31.26 15.76 -9.21
N ILE A 78 31.46 16.99 -8.72
CA ILE A 78 31.27 18.22 -9.48
C ILE A 78 32.54 19.06 -9.45
N ALA A 79 33.06 19.47 -10.62
CA ALA A 79 34.09 20.48 -10.72
C ALA A 79 33.47 21.87 -10.62
N LEU A 80 33.89 22.66 -9.64
CA LEU A 80 33.42 24.00 -9.35
C LEU A 80 34.58 25.00 -9.45
N ALA A 81 34.28 26.23 -9.88
CA ALA A 81 35.21 27.35 -9.85
C ALA A 81 35.29 27.95 -8.43
N GLY A 82 36.30 28.72 -8.14
CA GLY A 82 36.34 29.54 -6.91
C GLY A 82 35.30 30.66 -6.94
N GLY A 83 34.69 30.94 -5.79
CA GLY A 83 33.63 31.95 -5.59
C GLY A 83 32.23 31.32 -5.46
N ALA A 84 31.20 32.15 -5.57
CA ALA A 84 29.81 31.75 -5.46
C ALA A 84 29.32 31.03 -6.74
N THR A 85 28.66 29.92 -6.58
CA THR A 85 28.09 29.12 -7.70
C THR A 85 26.72 28.57 -7.29
N GLU A 86 25.74 28.64 -8.19
CA GLU A 86 24.47 27.94 -8.02
C GLU A 86 24.53 26.56 -8.73
N ILE A 87 24.31 25.49 -7.97
CA ILE A 87 24.19 24.13 -8.50
C ILE A 87 22.69 23.81 -8.63
N ILE A 88 22.23 23.66 -9.89
CA ILE A 88 20.84 23.33 -10.20
C ILE A 88 20.74 21.81 -10.41
N ILE A 89 20.06 21.14 -9.52
CA ILE A 89 19.86 19.68 -9.54
C ILE A 89 18.50 19.39 -10.11
N GLU A 90 18.42 18.88 -11.36
CA GLU A 90 17.17 18.52 -12.03
C GLU A 90 16.84 17.04 -11.83
N GLY A 91 15.56 16.68 -12.00
CA GLY A 91 15.10 15.30 -11.88
C GLY A 91 14.95 14.86 -10.43
N VAL A 92 14.63 15.79 -9.56
CA VAL A 92 14.24 15.52 -8.17
C VAL A 92 12.75 15.25 -8.07
N SER A 93 12.32 14.59 -6.99
CA SER A 93 10.91 14.27 -6.77
C SER A 93 10.04 15.53 -6.69
N PRO A 94 8.87 15.55 -7.37
CA PRO A 94 7.87 16.61 -7.15
C PRO A 94 7.40 16.69 -5.70
N TYR A 95 7.45 15.57 -4.98
CA TYR A 95 6.98 15.42 -3.60
C TYR A 95 8.09 15.62 -2.56
N ALA A 96 9.27 16.14 -2.96
CA ALA A 96 10.34 16.48 -2.01
C ALA A 96 9.82 17.48 -0.97
N ASP A 97 9.94 17.14 0.31
CA ASP A 97 9.65 18.06 1.41
C ASP A 97 10.76 19.07 1.53
N GLU A 98 10.43 20.34 1.31
CA GLU A 98 11.38 21.45 1.30
C GLU A 98 12.13 21.61 2.62
N ASN A 99 11.44 21.37 3.75
CA ASN A 99 12.05 21.46 5.08
C ASN A 99 13.07 20.34 5.39
N SER A 100 13.06 19.28 4.61
CA SER A 100 13.94 18.13 4.77
C SER A 100 15.18 18.18 3.88
N ILE A 101 15.25 19.16 2.96
CA ILE A 101 16.35 19.26 2.01
C ILE A 101 17.65 19.56 2.76
N SER A 102 18.62 18.69 2.59
CA SER A 102 19.96 18.81 3.15
C SER A 102 21.00 18.59 2.06
N ALA A 103 21.85 19.57 1.84
CA ALA A 103 22.97 19.47 0.92
C ALA A 103 24.28 19.59 1.68
N PHE A 104 25.25 18.78 1.32
CA PHE A 104 26.61 18.81 1.87
C PHE A 104 27.61 18.77 0.72
N LEU A 105 28.56 19.70 0.74
CA LEU A 105 29.62 19.80 -0.24
C LEU A 105 30.97 19.57 0.44
N ARG A 106 31.65 18.49 0.06
CA ARG A 106 32.98 18.19 0.61
C ARG A 106 34.03 19.09 -0.04
N GLY A 107 34.61 20.03 0.72
CA GLY A 107 35.61 20.97 0.25
C GLY A 107 35.04 22.34 -0.16
N GLY A 108 33.80 22.65 0.19
CA GLY A 108 33.17 23.94 0.03
C GLY A 108 32.08 24.17 1.06
N MET A 109 31.48 25.34 1.05
CA MET A 109 30.40 25.72 1.96
C MET A 109 29.07 25.79 1.20
N VAL A 110 28.05 25.13 1.72
CA VAL A 110 26.66 25.29 1.26
C VAL A 110 26.07 26.49 1.98
N VAL A 111 25.61 27.47 1.23
CA VAL A 111 25.06 28.73 1.74
C VAL A 111 23.55 28.66 1.88
N ASP A 112 22.86 28.10 0.84
CA ASP A 112 21.41 28.03 0.80
C ASP A 112 20.96 26.83 -0.04
N THR A 113 19.74 26.35 0.27
CA THR A 113 19.07 25.29 -0.52
C THR A 113 17.60 25.65 -0.71
N LYS A 114 17.13 25.66 -1.94
CA LYS A 114 15.74 25.97 -2.27
C LYS A 114 15.17 25.03 -3.31
N LYS A 115 13.88 24.73 -3.22
CA LYS A 115 13.15 23.99 -4.25
C LYS A 115 12.80 24.95 -5.40
N GLY A 116 13.02 24.51 -6.62
CA GLY A 116 12.75 25.26 -7.83
C GLY A 116 11.87 24.48 -8.80
N LEU A 117 11.37 25.20 -9.79
CA LEU A 117 10.52 24.66 -10.83
C LEU A 117 10.88 25.31 -12.16
N ARG A 118 11.17 24.52 -13.18
CA ARG A 118 11.42 24.98 -14.53
C ARG A 118 10.43 24.33 -15.49
N TYR A 119 9.81 25.15 -16.30
CA TYR A 119 9.01 24.64 -17.41
C TYR A 119 9.88 24.50 -18.66
N PRO A 120 9.88 23.35 -19.36
CA PRO A 120 10.59 23.22 -20.64
C PRO A 120 9.99 24.19 -21.67
N GLU A 121 10.78 24.57 -22.66
CA GLU A 121 10.27 25.37 -23.77
C GLU A 121 9.18 24.61 -24.52
N ALA A 122 8.10 25.29 -24.87
CA ALA A 122 7.01 24.73 -25.64
C ALA A 122 7.51 24.27 -27.02
N PRO A 123 7.29 23.00 -27.42
CA PRO A 123 7.58 22.58 -28.78
C PRO A 123 6.74 23.40 -29.77
N LYS A 124 7.27 23.67 -30.96
CA LYS A 124 6.59 24.44 -32.00
C LYS A 124 5.25 23.76 -32.34
N VAL A 125 4.17 24.50 -32.28
CA VAL A 125 2.76 24.02 -32.46
C VAL A 125 2.59 23.18 -33.73
N PHE A 126 3.29 23.55 -34.83
CA PHE A 126 3.19 22.86 -36.12
C PHE A 126 3.68 21.39 -36.06
N ASP A 127 4.79 21.10 -35.38
CA ASP A 127 5.34 19.74 -35.30
C ASP A 127 4.47 18.82 -34.41
N ILE A 128 3.81 19.41 -33.44
CA ILE A 128 2.92 18.69 -32.51
C ILE A 128 1.64 18.29 -33.22
N ASP A 129 1.02 19.21 -33.96
CA ASP A 129 -0.23 18.96 -34.65
C ASP A 129 -0.10 17.87 -35.72
N MET A 130 0.97 17.89 -36.53
CA MET A 130 1.26 16.84 -37.51
C MET A 130 1.39 15.46 -36.86
N LYS A 131 2.07 15.39 -35.71
CA LYS A 131 2.28 14.14 -34.99
C LYS A 131 0.98 13.55 -34.46
N TYR A 132 0.13 14.37 -33.85
CA TYR A 132 -1.13 13.91 -33.29
C TYR A 132 -2.14 13.55 -34.37
N ASN A 133 -2.24 14.32 -35.44
CA ASN A 133 -3.09 14.01 -36.60
C ASN A 133 -2.77 12.63 -37.18
N PHE A 134 -1.48 12.30 -37.33
CA PHE A 134 -1.07 10.99 -37.82
C PHE A 134 -1.53 9.86 -36.88
N ILE A 135 -1.39 10.05 -35.56
CA ILE A 135 -1.78 9.04 -34.57
C ILE A 135 -3.31 8.88 -34.53
N ILE A 136 -4.05 9.98 -34.52
CA ILE A 136 -5.53 10.02 -34.50
C ILE A 136 -6.09 9.32 -35.73
N ASN A 137 -5.59 9.65 -36.92
CA ASN A 137 -6.05 9.02 -38.17
C ASN A 137 -5.84 7.51 -38.13
N ARG A 138 -4.67 7.05 -37.67
CA ARG A 138 -4.37 5.62 -37.55
C ARG A 138 -5.26 4.89 -36.53
N ILE A 139 -5.67 5.58 -35.46
CA ILE A 139 -6.64 5.02 -34.49
C ILE A 139 -8.03 4.96 -35.13
N ASN A 140 -8.44 5.98 -35.87
CA ASN A 140 -9.72 6.00 -36.58
C ASN A 140 -9.82 4.86 -37.61
N ASP A 141 -8.78 4.65 -38.41
CA ASP A 141 -8.69 3.52 -39.35
C ASP A 141 -8.89 2.19 -38.61
N SER A 142 -8.23 2.04 -37.46
CA SER A 142 -8.37 0.82 -36.64
C SER A 142 -9.77 0.66 -36.05
N ILE A 143 -10.45 1.74 -35.68
CA ILE A 143 -11.85 1.72 -35.21
C ILE A 143 -12.77 1.28 -36.35
N GLU A 144 -12.56 1.80 -37.56
CA GLU A 144 -13.33 1.42 -38.74
C GLU A 144 -13.16 -0.07 -39.07
N ASP A 145 -11.94 -0.59 -39.06
CA ASP A 145 -11.65 -2.02 -39.25
C ASP A 145 -12.41 -2.89 -38.26
N VAL A 146 -12.38 -2.52 -36.97
CA VAL A 146 -13.10 -3.26 -35.93
C VAL A 146 -14.61 -3.14 -36.10
N ALA A 147 -15.11 -1.98 -36.51
CA ALA A 147 -16.56 -1.80 -36.77
C ALA A 147 -17.06 -2.73 -37.89
N TRP A 148 -16.28 -2.95 -38.92
CA TRP A 148 -16.58 -3.95 -39.96
C TRP A 148 -16.66 -5.38 -39.39
N LEU A 149 -15.74 -5.75 -38.49
CA LEU A 149 -15.75 -7.07 -37.84
C LEU A 149 -16.97 -7.25 -36.92
N VAL A 150 -17.39 -6.20 -36.19
CA VAL A 150 -18.62 -6.20 -35.39
C VAL A 150 -19.85 -6.36 -36.29
N LYS A 151 -19.90 -5.64 -37.42
CA LYS A 151 -20.99 -5.73 -38.40
C LYS A 151 -21.11 -7.15 -38.98
N ASP A 152 -19.98 -7.80 -39.25
CA ASP A 152 -19.96 -9.21 -39.70
C ASP A 152 -20.54 -10.15 -38.63
N CYS A 153 -20.17 -9.97 -37.36
CA CYS A 153 -20.75 -10.73 -36.25
C CYS A 153 -22.27 -10.54 -36.17
N ASN A 154 -22.76 -9.31 -36.25
CA ASN A 154 -24.20 -8.99 -36.20
C ASN A 154 -24.96 -9.62 -37.38
N ASN A 155 -24.40 -9.57 -38.58
CA ASN A 155 -24.99 -10.19 -39.77
C ASN A 155 -25.08 -11.72 -39.60
N LYS A 156 -24.02 -12.34 -39.08
CA LYS A 156 -23.98 -13.79 -38.81
C LYS A 156 -25.02 -14.17 -37.76
N GLN A 157 -25.13 -13.40 -36.69
CA GLN A 157 -26.12 -13.63 -35.62
C GLN A 157 -27.55 -13.50 -36.14
N ALA A 158 -27.83 -12.47 -36.94
CA ALA A 158 -29.15 -12.28 -37.59
C ALA A 158 -29.48 -13.46 -38.53
N ALA A 159 -28.52 -13.98 -39.26
CA ALA A 159 -28.71 -15.16 -40.11
C ALA A 159 -29.04 -16.44 -39.29
N LEU A 160 -28.28 -16.67 -38.19
CA LEU A 160 -28.54 -17.82 -37.30
C LEU A 160 -29.92 -17.74 -36.63
N GLN A 161 -30.29 -16.55 -36.15
CA GLN A 161 -31.62 -16.35 -35.55
C GLN A 161 -32.74 -16.56 -36.58
N LYS A 162 -32.55 -16.14 -37.84
CA LYS A 162 -33.48 -16.34 -38.91
C LYS A 162 -33.62 -17.85 -39.25
N GLU A 163 -32.50 -18.56 -39.28
CA GLU A 163 -32.50 -20.01 -39.46
C GLU A 163 -33.21 -20.70 -38.29
N ARG A 164 -32.90 -20.32 -37.03
CA ARG A 164 -33.59 -20.84 -35.84
C ARG A 164 -35.11 -20.64 -35.93
N SER A 165 -35.55 -19.43 -36.33
CA SER A 165 -36.96 -19.14 -36.46
C SER A 165 -37.66 -19.95 -37.56
N LEU A 166 -36.96 -20.26 -38.65
CA LEU A 166 -37.45 -21.15 -39.70
C LEU A 166 -37.57 -22.60 -39.23
N LEU A 167 -36.58 -23.08 -38.48
CA LEU A 167 -36.61 -24.44 -37.94
C LEU A 167 -37.67 -24.62 -36.85
N LEU A 168 -37.94 -23.62 -36.03
CA LEU A 168 -38.98 -23.64 -34.99
C LEU A 168 -40.34 -23.28 -35.50
N GLY A 169 -40.44 -22.65 -36.69
CA GLY A 169 -41.69 -22.35 -37.35
C GLY A 169 -42.35 -23.62 -37.85
N ASN A 170 -43.48 -23.99 -37.26
CA ASN A 170 -44.27 -25.21 -37.49
C ASN A 170 -44.67 -25.54 -38.95
N ARG A 171 -44.11 -24.88 -39.96
CA ARG A 171 -44.44 -25.07 -41.36
C ARG A 171 -43.74 -26.27 -42.01
N LEU A 172 -42.63 -26.77 -41.41
CA LEU A 172 -41.93 -27.96 -41.93
C LEU A 172 -42.66 -29.30 -41.64
N MET A 173 -43.65 -29.27 -40.73
CA MET A 173 -44.43 -30.45 -40.36
C MET A 173 -45.90 -30.44 -40.90
N ARG A 174 -46.29 -29.47 -41.68
CA ARG A 174 -47.62 -29.38 -42.30
C ARG A 174 -47.55 -29.71 -43.79
N GLY A 175 -47.26 -30.97 -44.09
CA GLY A 175 -47.55 -31.53 -45.42
C GLY A 175 -48.99 -31.97 -45.49
N GLU A 176 -49.70 -31.71 -46.60
CA GLU A 176 -51.11 -32.02 -46.83
C GLU A 176 -51.40 -33.55 -46.97
N PHE A 177 -50.35 -34.39 -46.83
CA PHE A 177 -50.42 -35.85 -46.89
C PHE A 177 -49.69 -36.50 -45.70
N ALA A 178 -50.28 -36.42 -44.52
CA ALA A 178 -49.72 -37.01 -43.30
C ALA A 178 -50.07 -38.52 -43.23
N ARG A 179 -49.24 -39.35 -43.84
CA ARG A 179 -48.99 -40.74 -43.40
C ARG A 179 -47.50 -40.87 -43.04
N ASP A 180 -47.08 -40.07 -42.10
CA ASP A 180 -45.69 -40.09 -41.72
C ASP A 180 -45.41 -41.31 -40.83
N SER A 181 -44.48 -42.16 -41.27
CA SER A 181 -44.01 -43.26 -40.45
C SER A 181 -43.29 -42.69 -39.20
N ILE A 182 -43.45 -43.32 -38.03
CA ILE A 182 -42.76 -42.97 -36.78
C ILE A 182 -41.25 -42.81 -36.98
N GLY A 183 -40.67 -43.56 -37.95
CA GLY A 183 -39.27 -43.46 -38.34
C GLY A 183 -38.90 -42.12 -38.96
N LEU A 184 -39.76 -41.57 -39.84
CA LEU A 184 -39.53 -40.26 -40.45
C LEU A 184 -39.63 -39.13 -39.41
N LEU A 185 -40.60 -39.21 -38.50
CA LEU A 185 -40.73 -38.25 -37.40
C LEU A 185 -39.50 -38.22 -36.49
N LYS A 186 -38.97 -39.43 -36.13
CA LYS A 186 -37.77 -39.53 -35.31
C LYS A 186 -36.54 -38.95 -36.00
N SER A 187 -36.30 -39.26 -37.26
CA SER A 187 -35.17 -38.73 -38.03
C SER A 187 -35.27 -37.22 -38.22
N THR A 188 -36.48 -36.67 -38.40
CA THR A 188 -36.69 -35.21 -38.48
C THR A 188 -36.42 -34.52 -37.14
N LEU A 189 -36.86 -35.11 -36.03
CA LEU A 189 -36.56 -34.56 -34.68
C LEU A 189 -35.07 -34.61 -34.35
N ASP A 190 -34.39 -35.71 -34.75
CA ASP A 190 -32.94 -35.83 -34.53
C ASP A 190 -32.16 -34.81 -35.39
N LEU A 191 -32.56 -34.59 -36.63
CA LEU A 191 -32.00 -33.55 -37.50
C LEU A 191 -32.24 -32.15 -36.92
N LEU A 192 -33.47 -31.86 -36.47
CA LEU A 192 -33.84 -30.60 -35.85
C LEU A 192 -33.00 -30.32 -34.60
N ARG A 193 -32.89 -31.32 -33.72
CA ARG A 193 -32.08 -31.23 -32.50
C ARG A 193 -30.60 -30.96 -32.81
N SER A 194 -30.04 -31.73 -33.75
CA SER A 194 -28.64 -31.58 -34.16
C SER A 194 -28.39 -30.19 -34.73
N ARG A 195 -29.29 -29.67 -35.60
CA ARG A 195 -29.11 -28.37 -36.21
C ARG A 195 -29.28 -27.23 -35.20
N LEU A 196 -30.22 -27.34 -34.25
CA LEU A 196 -30.38 -26.36 -33.18
C LEU A 196 -29.14 -26.30 -32.27
N ASN A 197 -28.57 -27.45 -31.90
CA ASN A 197 -27.34 -27.47 -31.13
C ASN A 197 -26.18 -26.81 -31.88
N ASN A 198 -26.04 -27.07 -33.19
CA ASN A 198 -25.02 -26.40 -34.00
C ASN A 198 -25.23 -24.89 -34.06
N ILE A 199 -26.48 -24.41 -34.15
CA ILE A 199 -26.81 -22.99 -34.10
C ILE A 199 -26.39 -22.40 -32.75
N ASP A 200 -26.68 -23.08 -31.63
CA ASP A 200 -26.29 -22.62 -30.29
C ASP A 200 -24.77 -22.49 -30.15
N GLU A 201 -24.00 -23.43 -30.68
CA GLU A 201 -22.53 -23.39 -30.69
C GLU A 201 -22.00 -22.24 -31.58
N GLU A 202 -22.61 -22.07 -32.78
CA GLU A 202 -22.24 -20.98 -33.67
C GLU A 202 -22.58 -19.60 -33.04
N GLU A 203 -23.76 -19.43 -32.43
CA GLU A 203 -24.16 -18.21 -31.73
C GLU A 203 -23.17 -17.89 -30.59
N LEU A 204 -22.86 -18.87 -29.74
CA LEU A 204 -21.88 -18.69 -28.65
C LEU A 204 -20.50 -18.24 -29.19
N THR A 205 -20.11 -18.75 -30.34
CA THR A 205 -18.84 -18.38 -30.98
C THR A 205 -18.87 -16.93 -31.50
N VAL A 206 -19.99 -16.52 -32.06
CA VAL A 206 -20.20 -15.14 -32.55
C VAL A 206 -20.22 -14.17 -31.38
N ASP A 207 -20.95 -14.48 -30.30
CA ASP A 207 -21.04 -13.65 -29.08
C ASP A 207 -19.67 -13.42 -28.43
N LYS A 208 -18.84 -14.48 -28.36
CA LYS A 208 -17.47 -14.36 -27.87
C LYS A 208 -16.60 -13.43 -28.73
N ARG A 209 -16.77 -13.48 -30.07
CA ARG A 209 -16.06 -12.59 -30.98
C ARG A 209 -16.54 -11.14 -30.82
N GLU A 210 -17.84 -10.93 -30.77
CA GLU A 210 -18.44 -9.62 -30.58
C GLU A 210 -17.97 -8.98 -29.27
N SER A 211 -18.03 -9.73 -28.15
CA SER A 211 -17.51 -9.27 -26.87
C SER A 211 -16.02 -8.88 -26.93
N LYS A 212 -15.20 -9.67 -27.66
CA LYS A 212 -13.78 -9.35 -27.85
C LYS A 212 -13.62 -8.05 -28.64
N TYR A 213 -14.36 -7.87 -29.74
CA TYR A 213 -14.28 -6.66 -30.55
C TYR A 213 -14.80 -5.44 -29.80
N GLY A 214 -15.87 -5.58 -29.01
CA GLY A 214 -16.37 -4.52 -28.13
C GLY A 214 -15.29 -4.01 -27.17
N LYS A 215 -14.54 -4.91 -26.53
CA LYS A 215 -13.41 -4.53 -25.66
C LYS A 215 -12.28 -3.81 -26.42
N ILE A 216 -12.03 -4.19 -27.66
CA ILE A 216 -11.03 -3.51 -28.52
C ILE A 216 -11.51 -2.11 -28.87
N THR A 217 -12.78 -1.96 -29.26
CA THR A 217 -13.41 -0.68 -29.57
C THR A 217 -13.32 0.29 -28.39
N THR A 218 -13.65 -0.17 -27.17
CA THR A 218 -13.53 0.66 -25.97
C THR A 218 -12.10 1.17 -25.79
N LYS A 219 -11.10 0.28 -25.87
CA LYS A 219 -9.70 0.68 -25.74
C LYS A 219 -9.23 1.66 -26.83
N LEU A 220 -9.73 1.51 -28.05
CA LEU A 220 -9.39 2.41 -29.16
C LEU A 220 -10.04 3.79 -28.94
N ASN A 221 -11.28 3.83 -28.47
CA ASN A 221 -11.96 5.08 -28.14
C ASN A 221 -11.31 5.82 -26.99
N ASP A 222 -10.94 5.13 -25.89
CA ASP A 222 -10.19 5.71 -24.78
C ASP A 222 -8.88 6.34 -25.26
N ARG A 223 -8.22 5.64 -26.19
CA ARG A 223 -6.97 6.12 -26.77
C ARG A 223 -7.17 7.30 -27.72
N LEU A 224 -8.26 7.29 -28.49
CA LEU A 224 -8.65 8.39 -29.37
C LEU A 224 -8.95 9.64 -28.57
N GLU A 225 -9.74 9.49 -27.50
CA GLU A 225 -10.07 10.59 -26.59
C GLU A 225 -8.82 11.20 -25.96
N TYR A 226 -7.90 10.36 -25.48
CA TYR A 226 -6.64 10.81 -24.92
C TYR A 226 -5.84 11.68 -25.91
N PHE A 227 -5.62 11.21 -27.15
CA PHE A 227 -4.84 11.96 -28.15
C PHE A 227 -5.59 13.16 -28.69
N SER A 228 -6.91 13.12 -28.80
CA SER A 228 -7.75 14.27 -29.21
C SER A 228 -7.70 15.38 -28.16
N ASN A 229 -7.76 15.02 -26.88
CA ASN A 229 -7.61 15.98 -25.78
C ASN A 229 -6.22 16.62 -25.76
N LEU A 230 -5.18 15.84 -26.01
CA LEU A 230 -3.82 16.36 -26.15
C LEU A 230 -3.71 17.34 -27.33
N GLN A 231 -4.30 17.04 -28.48
CA GLN A 231 -4.31 17.92 -29.65
C GLN A 231 -5.10 19.21 -29.39
N SER A 232 -6.30 19.11 -28.81
CA SER A 232 -7.16 20.26 -28.53
C SER A 232 -6.52 21.24 -27.55
N ASN A 233 -5.86 20.72 -26.51
CA ASN A 233 -5.15 21.55 -25.55
C ASN A 233 -3.99 22.31 -26.20
N ASN A 234 -3.33 21.71 -27.20
CA ASN A 234 -2.24 22.33 -27.94
C ASN A 234 -2.72 23.39 -28.93
N LEU A 235 -3.89 23.19 -29.59
CA LEU A 235 -4.40 24.08 -30.62
C LEU A 235 -5.07 25.35 -30.06
N ASN A 236 -5.68 25.26 -28.88
CA ASN A 236 -6.45 26.37 -28.31
C ASN A 236 -5.59 27.50 -27.71
N GLY A 237 -4.25 27.40 -27.77
CA GLY A 237 -3.35 28.44 -27.21
C GLY A 237 -3.55 28.70 -25.71
N ILE A 238 -4.46 27.95 -25.09
CA ILE A 238 -4.63 27.92 -23.65
C ILE A 238 -3.54 26.97 -23.16
N HIS A 239 -2.39 27.54 -22.84
CA HIS A 239 -1.25 26.84 -22.27
C HIS A 239 -1.56 26.31 -20.86
N THR A 240 -2.54 25.44 -20.76
CA THR A 240 -2.64 24.48 -19.70
C THR A 240 -1.99 23.16 -20.13
N GLU A 241 -1.07 23.20 -21.11
CA GLU A 241 -0.21 22.07 -21.27
C GLU A 241 0.56 21.91 -19.98
N GLN A 242 0.22 20.83 -19.34
CA GLN A 242 1.10 20.19 -18.38
C GLN A 242 2.37 19.75 -19.12
N TYR A 243 3.20 20.72 -19.53
CA TYR A 243 4.60 20.43 -19.59
C TYR A 243 4.94 19.96 -18.20
N ASN A 244 5.17 18.66 -18.05
CA ASN A 244 5.54 18.14 -16.76
C ASN A 244 6.69 19.00 -16.25
N PRO A 245 6.44 19.80 -15.22
CA PRO A 245 7.46 20.73 -14.76
C PRO A 245 8.68 19.93 -14.35
N ILE A 246 9.85 20.43 -14.69
CA ILE A 246 11.10 19.87 -14.22
C ILE A 246 11.33 20.41 -12.82
N TYR A 247 11.15 19.55 -11.82
CA TYR A 247 11.43 19.90 -10.44
C TYR A 247 12.92 19.94 -10.21
N GLN A 248 13.37 20.95 -9.48
CA GLN A 248 14.78 21.27 -9.25
C GLN A 248 15.02 21.52 -7.75
N ILE A 249 16.23 21.22 -7.32
CA ILE A 249 16.77 21.75 -6.05
C ILE A 249 17.96 22.61 -6.45
N ILE A 250 17.97 23.86 -6.00
CA ILE A 250 19.01 24.82 -6.25
C ILE A 250 19.83 24.92 -4.98
N VAL A 251 21.13 24.64 -5.08
CA VAL A 251 22.09 24.67 -3.98
C VAL A 251 23.09 25.78 -4.24
N SER A 252 23.04 26.83 -3.45
CA SER A 252 24.01 27.94 -3.51
C SER A 252 25.24 27.56 -2.69
N VAL A 253 26.40 27.56 -3.32
CA VAL A 253 27.66 27.15 -2.69
C VAL A 253 28.72 28.20 -2.86
N GLU A 254 29.64 28.25 -1.91
CA GLU A 254 30.83 29.10 -1.95
C GLU A 254 32.11 28.26 -1.86
N MET A 255 33.03 28.50 -2.79
CA MET A 255 34.29 27.80 -2.91
C MET A 255 35.47 28.77 -2.77
N GLU A 256 36.45 28.43 -1.94
CA GLU A 256 37.66 29.26 -1.80
C GLU A 256 38.53 29.22 -3.08
N ALA A 257 38.60 28.06 -3.74
CA ALA A 257 39.39 27.84 -4.97
C ALA A 257 38.70 26.82 -5.87
N ALA A 258 39.07 26.84 -7.15
CA ALA A 258 38.56 25.85 -8.11
C ALA A 258 38.97 24.41 -7.68
N ALA A 259 38.01 23.52 -7.52
CA ALA A 259 38.24 22.13 -7.13
C ALA A 259 37.12 21.20 -7.62
N THR A 260 37.43 19.90 -7.70
CA THR A 260 36.41 18.85 -7.86
C THR A 260 35.92 18.44 -6.48
N CYS A 261 34.62 18.65 -6.22
CA CYS A 261 33.99 18.42 -4.93
C CYS A 261 32.94 17.29 -5.04
N GLN A 262 32.74 16.60 -3.92
CA GLN A 262 31.64 15.65 -3.79
C GLN A 262 30.43 16.35 -3.18
N LEU A 263 29.36 16.48 -3.97
CA LEU A 263 28.06 16.95 -3.51
C LEU A 263 27.23 15.75 -3.04
N THR A 264 26.67 15.86 -1.85
CA THR A 264 25.66 14.93 -1.33
C THR A 264 24.38 15.72 -1.08
N LEU A 265 23.28 15.32 -1.73
CA LEU A 265 21.95 15.89 -1.54
C LEU A 265 21.05 14.81 -0.92
N LYS A 266 20.26 15.20 0.09
CA LYS A 266 19.26 14.34 0.71
C LYS A 266 17.96 15.10 0.89
N TYR A 267 16.84 14.42 0.73
CA TYR A 267 15.52 14.96 1.06
C TYR A 267 14.52 13.83 1.32
N TYR A 268 13.51 14.16 2.12
CA TYR A 268 12.41 13.26 2.45
C TYR A 268 11.27 13.39 1.42
N VAL A 269 10.60 12.26 1.12
CA VAL A 269 9.39 12.18 0.29
C VAL A 269 8.32 11.38 1.04
N PRO A 270 7.09 11.91 1.21
CA PRO A 270 6.03 11.21 1.94
C PRO A 270 5.33 10.10 1.14
N THR A 271 5.56 10.05 -0.18
CA THR A 271 4.83 9.18 -1.12
C THR A 271 5.50 7.82 -1.34
N ALA A 272 6.23 7.33 -0.36
CA ALA A 272 6.84 6.02 -0.33
C ALA A 272 6.67 5.39 1.05
N GLY A 273 6.99 4.12 1.18
CA GLY A 273 6.97 3.45 2.47
C GLY A 273 7.17 1.95 2.33
N TRP A 274 7.24 1.27 3.46
CA TRP A 274 7.28 -0.18 3.47
C TRP A 274 6.43 -0.77 4.58
N MET A 275 6.02 -2.02 4.38
CA MET A 275 5.28 -2.82 5.36
C MET A 275 5.98 -4.15 5.55
N PRO A 276 6.13 -4.62 6.81
CA PRO A 276 6.67 -5.95 7.09
C PRO A 276 5.70 -7.03 6.65
N ARG A 277 6.24 -8.16 6.21
CA ARG A 277 5.52 -9.37 5.88
C ARG A 277 6.39 -10.57 6.18
N TYR A 278 5.77 -11.69 6.54
CA TYR A 278 6.52 -12.91 6.83
C TYR A 278 6.02 -14.07 5.98
N ASP A 279 6.94 -15.00 5.69
CA ASP A 279 6.61 -16.34 5.23
C ASP A 279 7.08 -17.32 6.31
N ILE A 280 6.18 -18.19 6.76
CA ILE A 280 6.45 -19.25 7.72
C ILE A 280 6.49 -20.55 6.96
N LEU A 281 7.66 -21.16 6.86
CA LEU A 281 7.85 -22.45 6.21
C LEU A 281 8.00 -23.51 7.30
N ALA A 282 6.93 -24.28 7.51
CA ALA A 282 6.87 -25.37 8.49
C ALA A 282 6.82 -26.72 7.78
N GLY A 283 7.16 -27.78 8.48
CA GLY A 283 7.11 -29.14 7.92
C GLY A 283 6.83 -30.20 8.98
N SER A 284 6.30 -31.34 8.51
CA SER A 284 5.99 -32.48 9.36
C SER A 284 7.25 -33.01 10.04
N GLY A 285 7.21 -33.19 11.36
CA GLY A 285 8.33 -33.74 12.14
C GLY A 285 9.54 -32.83 12.28
N LYS A 286 9.47 -31.58 11.87
CA LYS A 286 10.53 -30.57 12.07
C LYS A 286 10.30 -29.84 13.39
N GLU A 287 11.35 -29.73 14.19
CA GLU A 287 11.37 -28.95 15.44
C GLU A 287 11.76 -27.48 15.19
N LYS A 288 11.91 -27.11 13.93
CA LYS A 288 12.26 -25.77 13.49
C LYS A 288 11.37 -25.35 12.34
N ILE A 289 11.02 -24.08 12.31
CA ILE A 289 10.42 -23.40 11.17
C ILE A 289 11.44 -22.45 10.54
N GLN A 290 11.31 -22.23 9.24
CA GLN A 290 12.04 -21.16 8.58
C GLN A 290 11.12 -19.93 8.53
N LEU A 291 11.53 -18.86 9.18
CA LEU A 291 10.83 -17.57 9.17
C LEU A 291 11.55 -16.65 8.19
N VAL A 292 10.89 -16.34 7.09
CA VAL A 292 11.39 -15.41 6.07
C VAL A 292 10.74 -14.05 6.29
N HIS A 293 11.53 -13.07 6.71
CA HIS A 293 11.10 -11.68 6.82
C HIS A 293 11.19 -11.02 5.45
N ARG A 294 10.06 -10.48 4.98
CA ARG A 294 9.95 -9.73 3.74
C ARG A 294 9.48 -8.31 4.01
N ALA A 295 9.87 -7.40 3.16
CA ALA A 295 9.32 -6.05 3.12
C ALA A 295 8.54 -5.87 1.83
N GLN A 296 7.36 -5.27 1.92
CA GLN A 296 6.63 -4.75 0.77
C GLN A 296 6.91 -3.27 0.67
N VAL A 297 7.78 -2.89 -0.25
CA VAL A 297 8.15 -1.50 -0.51
C VAL A 297 7.26 -0.97 -1.61
N TYR A 298 6.67 0.20 -1.40
CA TYR A 298 5.89 0.93 -2.39
C TYR A 298 6.41 2.35 -2.53
N GLN A 299 6.35 2.90 -3.72
CA GLN A 299 6.72 4.27 -3.95
C GLN A 299 5.94 4.90 -5.12
N ASN A 300 5.62 6.18 -4.97
CA ASN A 300 5.03 7.04 -6.00
C ASN A 300 5.69 8.42 -5.93
N THR A 301 7.02 8.41 -5.98
CA THR A 301 7.83 9.62 -5.82
C THR A 301 7.96 10.45 -7.10
N GLY A 302 7.37 9.97 -8.21
CA GLY A 302 7.53 10.56 -9.53
C GLY A 302 8.85 10.21 -10.22
N LEU A 303 9.70 9.39 -9.56
CA LEU A 303 11.01 8.96 -10.05
C LEU A 303 11.15 7.45 -9.89
N ASP A 304 11.58 6.77 -10.94
CA ASP A 304 12.00 5.38 -10.83
C ASP A 304 13.32 5.29 -10.05
N TRP A 305 13.35 4.47 -9.02
CA TRP A 305 14.60 4.14 -8.34
C TRP A 305 15.28 3.03 -9.13
N LYS A 306 16.45 3.30 -9.72
CA LYS A 306 17.21 2.34 -10.54
C LYS A 306 18.55 2.04 -9.87
N ASP A 307 18.78 0.77 -9.54
CA ASP A 307 20.02 0.29 -8.92
C ASP A 307 20.39 1.04 -7.62
N VAL A 308 19.37 1.34 -6.78
CA VAL A 308 19.57 2.05 -5.52
C VAL A 308 19.98 1.09 -4.40
N SER A 309 20.86 1.57 -3.52
CA SER A 309 21.13 0.93 -2.23
C SER A 309 19.94 1.18 -1.32
N LEU A 310 19.28 0.11 -0.87
CA LEU A 310 18.06 0.18 -0.09
C LEU A 310 18.33 -0.07 1.39
N THR A 311 17.89 0.84 2.25
CA THR A 311 17.84 0.66 3.70
C THR A 311 16.39 0.75 4.14
N LEU A 312 15.88 -0.21 4.91
CA LEU A 312 14.55 -0.18 5.49
C LEU A 312 14.65 0.23 6.95
N SER A 313 13.88 1.23 7.37
CA SER A 313 13.90 1.74 8.74
C SER A 313 12.52 1.64 9.38
N THR A 314 12.47 1.24 10.65
CA THR A 314 11.23 1.19 11.43
C THR A 314 10.82 2.55 11.97
N SER A 315 11.66 3.58 11.82
CA SER A 315 11.31 4.94 12.22
C SER A 315 10.21 5.53 11.34
N ASN A 316 9.54 6.53 11.86
CA ASN A 316 8.54 7.31 11.12
C ASN A 316 8.83 8.81 11.32
N PRO A 317 9.58 9.45 10.42
CA PRO A 317 9.91 10.87 10.52
C PRO A 317 8.70 11.79 10.48
N ALA A 318 7.56 11.33 9.96
CA ALA A 318 6.32 12.09 9.91
C ALA A 318 5.64 12.23 11.29
N LEU A 319 6.02 11.41 12.28
CA LEU A 319 5.55 11.55 13.65
C LEU A 319 6.37 12.62 14.35
N GLY A 320 5.70 13.67 14.83
CA GLY A 320 6.36 14.73 15.59
C GLY A 320 7.08 14.18 16.84
N ASN A 321 8.31 14.61 17.07
CA ASN A 321 9.14 14.20 18.21
C ASN A 321 8.83 14.96 19.52
N THR A 322 7.64 15.59 19.61
CA THR A 322 7.27 16.37 20.79
C THR A 322 6.61 15.45 21.82
N LYS A 323 7.22 15.36 23.01
CA LYS A 323 6.66 14.62 24.14
C LYS A 323 5.28 15.19 24.50
N PRO A 324 4.22 14.36 24.57
CA PRO A 324 2.91 14.83 25.03
C PRO A 324 2.98 15.28 26.49
N LEU A 325 2.28 16.38 26.79
CA LEU A 325 2.17 16.93 28.13
C LEU A 325 0.88 16.40 28.78
N LEU A 326 1.03 15.86 29.97
CA LEU A 326 -0.12 15.43 30.77
C LEU A 326 -0.67 16.67 31.50
N ASN A 327 -1.88 17.09 31.14
CA ASN A 327 -2.60 18.13 31.85
C ASN A 327 -3.36 17.54 33.02
N ALA A 328 -3.68 18.37 34.03
CA ALA A 328 -4.48 17.91 35.17
C ALA A 328 -5.85 17.41 34.71
N TRP A 329 -6.19 16.17 35.10
CA TRP A 329 -7.51 15.57 34.85
C TRP A 329 -8.42 15.91 36.05
N ASN A 330 -9.23 16.95 35.87
CA ASN A 330 -10.16 17.40 36.89
C ASN A 330 -11.51 16.69 36.72
N LEU A 331 -12.02 16.08 37.79
CA LEU A 331 -13.35 15.49 37.83
C LEU A 331 -14.35 16.53 38.35
N TYR A 332 -15.51 16.62 37.69
CA TYR A 332 -16.61 17.52 38.06
C TYR A 332 -17.89 16.71 38.22
N PHE A 333 -18.75 17.11 39.20
CA PHE A 333 -20.10 16.58 39.27
C PHE A 333 -20.93 17.19 38.14
N GLY A 334 -21.35 16.36 37.17
CA GLY A 334 -22.29 16.75 36.12
C GLY A 334 -23.73 16.36 36.54
N TYR A 335 -24.69 17.23 36.24
CA TYR A 335 -26.09 16.82 36.29
C TYR A 335 -26.36 15.91 35.08
N PRO A 336 -27.15 14.82 35.23
CA PRO A 336 -27.53 14.01 34.09
C PRO A 336 -28.36 14.88 33.15
N SER A 337 -27.77 15.26 32.02
CA SER A 337 -28.49 15.96 30.96
C SER A 337 -29.49 14.97 30.35
N THR A 338 -30.79 15.28 30.49
CA THR A 338 -31.81 14.67 29.67
C THR A 338 -31.46 14.88 28.22
N TYR A 339 -31.25 13.80 27.49
CA TYR A 339 -30.91 13.77 26.08
C TYR A 339 -31.95 14.58 25.28
N SER A 340 -31.59 15.76 24.82
CA SER A 340 -32.26 16.38 23.69
C SER A 340 -31.28 16.32 22.51
N GLU A 341 -31.60 15.49 21.52
CA GLU A 341 -30.94 15.49 20.23
C GLU A 341 -31.08 16.86 19.55
N SER A 342 -30.08 17.68 19.68
CA SER A 342 -29.89 18.79 18.75
C SER A 342 -28.52 18.67 18.10
N VAL A 343 -28.55 18.31 16.83
CA VAL A 343 -27.40 18.25 15.94
C VAL A 343 -26.78 19.64 15.84
N ASN A 344 -25.66 19.86 16.52
CA ASN A 344 -24.80 20.99 16.22
C ASN A 344 -23.41 20.45 15.85
N LYS A 345 -23.16 20.43 14.52
CA LYS A 345 -21.85 20.20 13.93
C LYS A 345 -20.94 21.39 14.26
N GLN A 346 -20.17 21.30 15.29
CA GLN A 346 -19.01 22.16 15.48
C GLN A 346 -17.76 21.31 15.38
N LYS A 347 -16.97 21.56 14.32
CA LYS A 347 -15.68 20.94 14.08
C LYS A 347 -14.73 21.36 15.21
N SER A 348 -14.48 20.47 16.16
CA SER A 348 -13.28 20.54 16.97
C SER A 348 -12.20 19.71 16.27
N MET A 349 -11.07 20.34 15.94
CA MET A 349 -9.85 19.64 15.55
C MET A 349 -9.33 18.90 16.79
N GLY A 350 -9.73 17.66 16.96
CA GLY A 350 -9.10 16.71 17.87
C GLY A 350 -8.34 15.70 17.04
N TYR A 351 -7.04 15.61 17.24
CA TYR A 351 -6.22 14.55 16.70
C TYR A 351 -6.68 13.22 17.29
N ASN A 352 -7.41 12.45 16.50
CA ASN A 352 -7.79 11.07 16.83
C ASN A 352 -6.63 10.11 16.47
N TYR A 353 -5.95 9.67 17.51
CA TYR A 353 -4.98 8.58 17.50
C TYR A 353 -5.67 7.19 17.43
N ASN A 354 -6.60 6.96 16.58
CA ASN A 354 -7.16 5.63 16.31
C ASN A 354 -7.87 5.62 14.96
N GLN A 355 -7.09 5.66 13.87
CA GLN A 355 -7.58 5.16 12.59
C GLN A 355 -6.45 4.44 11.85
N MET A 356 -6.19 3.22 12.27
CA MET A 356 -5.82 2.21 11.29
C MET A 356 -7.01 2.02 10.34
N PRO A 357 -6.83 2.04 9.03
CA PRO A 357 -7.93 1.79 8.12
C PRO A 357 -8.43 0.37 8.31
N LYS A 358 -9.63 0.20 8.83
CA LYS A 358 -10.41 -1.01 8.66
C LYS A 358 -10.82 -1.11 7.20
N ALA A 359 -9.91 -1.57 6.35
CA ALA A 359 -10.22 -2.00 5.01
C ALA A 359 -10.75 -3.44 5.06
N LEU A 360 -12.03 -3.58 5.39
CA LEU A 360 -12.80 -4.78 5.10
C LEU A 360 -14.18 -4.35 4.60
N GLY A 361 -14.17 -3.71 3.44
CA GLY A 361 -15.32 -3.62 2.57
C GLY A 361 -15.49 -4.97 1.87
N LYS A 362 -16.67 -5.57 1.99
CA LYS A 362 -17.11 -6.69 1.17
C LYS A 362 -16.99 -6.27 -0.30
N SER A 363 -15.97 -6.75 -0.98
CA SER A 363 -15.87 -6.70 -2.43
C SER A 363 -16.26 -8.08 -2.95
N SER A 364 -17.32 -8.09 -3.74
CA SER A 364 -17.74 -9.21 -4.57
C SER A 364 -16.57 -9.69 -5.42
N ILE A 365 -16.29 -10.98 -5.32
CA ILE A 365 -15.25 -11.69 -6.07
C ILE A 365 -15.63 -11.68 -7.54
N ALA A 366 -14.92 -10.87 -8.33
CA ALA A 366 -14.80 -11.10 -9.76
C ALA A 366 -13.54 -11.95 -9.94
N THR A 367 -13.73 -13.21 -10.26
CA THR A 367 -12.67 -14.14 -10.70
C THR A 367 -12.09 -13.62 -12.01
N SER A 368 -10.89 -13.10 -11.96
CA SER A 368 -10.04 -12.95 -13.13
C SER A 368 -8.96 -14.02 -13.06
N ASP A 369 -9.04 -14.98 -13.95
CA ASP A 369 -7.98 -15.94 -14.26
C ASP A 369 -6.72 -15.17 -14.66
N SER A 370 -5.75 -15.10 -13.77
CA SER A 370 -4.38 -14.78 -14.13
C SER A 370 -3.57 -16.08 -14.13
N LYS A 371 -3.16 -16.48 -15.33
CA LYS A 371 -2.18 -17.53 -15.57
C LYS A 371 -0.98 -17.33 -14.65
N SER A 372 -0.69 -18.36 -13.85
CA SER A 372 0.60 -18.54 -13.20
C SER A 372 1.65 -18.78 -14.29
N GLU A 373 2.59 -17.87 -14.44
CA GLU A 373 3.85 -18.19 -15.10
C GLU A 373 4.68 -19.01 -14.12
N ASP A 374 5.08 -20.16 -14.58
CA ASP A 374 6.00 -21.09 -13.90
C ASP A 374 7.31 -20.34 -13.60
N MET A 375 7.61 -20.15 -12.31
CA MET A 375 8.93 -19.76 -11.87
C MET A 375 9.70 -21.01 -11.48
N ASP A 376 10.78 -21.20 -12.21
CA ASP A 376 11.78 -22.24 -12.04
C ASP A 376 12.20 -22.43 -10.58
N ASP A 377 12.32 -23.71 -10.22
CA ASP A 377 12.92 -24.24 -9.00
C ASP A 377 14.36 -23.72 -8.81
N ALA A 378 14.50 -22.61 -8.09
CA ALA A 378 15.80 -22.14 -7.62
C ALA A 378 16.11 -22.83 -6.29
N ASN A 379 16.99 -23.78 -6.38
CA ASN A 379 17.69 -24.44 -5.29
C ASN A 379 18.21 -23.42 -4.27
N VAL A 380 17.52 -23.27 -3.13
CA VAL A 380 17.88 -22.32 -2.09
C VAL A 380 19.08 -22.89 -1.33
N GLN A 381 20.28 -22.56 -1.80
CA GLN A 381 21.49 -22.63 -0.97
C GLN A 381 21.32 -21.64 0.18
N VAL A 382 21.67 -22.06 1.38
CA VAL A 382 21.70 -21.23 2.60
C VAL A 382 22.63 -20.05 2.32
N ALA A 383 22.05 -18.94 1.90
CA ALA A 383 22.79 -17.71 1.64
C ALA A 383 23.10 -17.04 2.99
N GLU A 384 24.32 -16.51 3.10
CA GLU A 384 24.74 -15.60 4.16
C GLU A 384 23.69 -14.51 4.40
N PRO A 385 23.58 -13.94 5.63
CA PRO A 385 22.55 -12.98 5.96
C PRO A 385 22.52 -11.82 4.95
N ILE A 386 21.35 -11.59 4.38
CA ILE A 386 21.11 -10.65 3.27
C ILE A 386 21.10 -9.18 3.76
N PHE A 387 21.25 -8.96 5.07
CA PHE A 387 21.21 -7.65 5.70
C PHE A 387 22.29 -7.50 6.79
N THR A 388 22.63 -6.25 7.11
CA THR A 388 23.37 -5.86 8.32
C THR A 388 22.42 -5.05 9.20
N MET A 389 22.31 -5.41 10.48
CA MET A 389 21.48 -4.69 11.43
C MET A 389 22.31 -3.56 12.03
N GLY A 390 21.82 -2.32 11.90
CA GLY A 390 22.43 -1.15 12.53
C GLY A 390 21.87 -0.97 13.94
N ASP A 391 22.71 -1.06 14.97
CA ASP A 391 22.35 -0.78 16.36
C ASP A 391 22.17 0.73 16.60
N ASN A 392 21.03 1.27 16.21
CA ASN A 392 20.60 2.59 16.65
C ASN A 392 19.57 2.44 17.77
N PHE A 393 19.85 2.94 18.96
CA PHE A 393 19.02 2.85 20.17
C PHE A 393 17.55 3.22 20.01
N LEU A 394 17.17 3.92 18.93
CA LEU A 394 15.82 4.44 18.70
C LEU A 394 15.10 3.83 17.48
N ARG A 395 15.80 3.05 16.66
CA ARG A 395 15.26 2.52 15.40
C ARG A 395 16.01 1.29 14.93
N MET A 396 15.30 0.34 14.33
CA MET A 396 15.92 -0.76 13.60
C MET A 396 16.09 -0.36 12.13
N GLU A 397 17.26 -0.61 11.59
CA GLU A 397 17.60 -0.41 10.18
C GLU A 397 18.09 -1.73 9.59
N TYR A 398 17.55 -2.05 8.41
CA TYR A 398 17.92 -3.23 7.63
C TYR A 398 18.57 -2.76 6.33
N ASP A 399 19.90 -2.80 6.26
CA ASP A 399 20.64 -2.50 5.04
C ASP A 399 20.59 -3.70 4.09
N ILE A 400 19.91 -3.53 2.96
CA ILE A 400 19.75 -4.60 1.96
C ILE A 400 21.01 -4.65 1.08
N LYS A 401 21.71 -5.75 1.09
CA LYS A 401 23.00 -5.91 0.38
C LYS A 401 22.86 -5.82 -1.15
N THR A 402 21.72 -6.23 -1.69
CA THR A 402 21.45 -6.20 -3.12
C THR A 402 20.83 -4.86 -3.51
N LYS A 403 21.31 -4.27 -4.61
CA LYS A 403 20.67 -3.09 -5.17
C LYS A 403 19.31 -3.43 -5.77
N TYR A 404 18.35 -2.52 -5.62
CA TYR A 404 16.99 -2.71 -6.10
C TYR A 404 16.60 -1.63 -7.12
N SER A 405 15.77 -2.06 -8.07
CA SER A 405 15.09 -1.15 -9.00
C SER A 405 13.59 -1.19 -8.70
N ILE A 406 13.01 -0.06 -8.29
CA ILE A 406 11.61 0.08 -7.88
C ILE A 406 10.98 1.20 -8.72
N ALA A 407 9.98 0.84 -9.52
CA ALA A 407 9.25 1.80 -10.34
C ALA A 407 8.36 2.72 -9.49
N SER A 408 8.10 3.94 -9.99
CA SER A 408 7.18 4.89 -9.37
C SER A 408 5.73 4.59 -9.79
N ASP A 409 5.21 3.43 -9.38
CA ASP A 409 3.90 2.91 -9.82
C ASP A 409 2.93 2.64 -8.67
N ASN A 410 3.31 3.00 -7.44
CA ASN A 410 2.57 2.75 -6.20
C ASN A 410 2.20 1.27 -5.95
N LYS A 411 2.89 0.34 -6.59
CA LYS A 411 2.69 -1.09 -6.35
C LYS A 411 3.66 -1.59 -5.29
N ALA A 412 3.26 -2.69 -4.63
CA ALA A 412 4.09 -3.33 -3.63
C ALA A 412 5.17 -4.20 -4.29
N HIS A 413 6.43 -3.87 -4.06
CA HIS A 413 7.60 -4.62 -4.48
C HIS A 413 8.13 -5.44 -3.31
N ASN A 414 8.27 -6.75 -3.50
CA ASN A 414 8.73 -7.64 -2.43
C ASN A 414 10.26 -7.63 -2.35
N VAL A 415 10.77 -7.31 -1.17
CA VAL A 415 12.19 -7.33 -0.84
C VAL A 415 12.41 -8.37 0.26
N VAL A 416 13.36 -9.27 0.10
CA VAL A 416 13.73 -10.22 1.15
C VAL A 416 14.66 -9.51 2.13
N VAL A 417 14.24 -9.48 3.39
CA VAL A 417 15.03 -8.86 4.47
C VAL A 417 15.92 -9.91 5.14
N SER A 418 15.33 -10.98 5.66
CA SER A 418 16.07 -12.05 6.33
C SER A 418 15.38 -13.39 6.20
N SER A 419 16.13 -14.46 6.46
CA SER A 419 15.60 -15.81 6.57
C SER A 419 16.29 -16.49 7.75
N THR A 420 15.53 -16.85 8.79
CA THR A 420 16.04 -17.36 10.05
C THR A 420 15.36 -18.68 10.40
N GLU A 421 16.14 -19.68 10.80
CA GLU A 421 15.60 -20.89 11.40
C GLU A 421 15.26 -20.63 12.87
N VAL A 422 14.02 -20.88 13.23
CA VAL A 422 13.48 -20.64 14.57
C VAL A 422 13.04 -21.95 15.20
N PRO A 423 13.55 -22.31 16.40
CA PRO A 423 13.06 -23.47 17.12
C PRO A 423 11.57 -23.29 17.48
N VAL A 424 10.78 -24.31 17.28
CA VAL A 424 9.35 -24.27 17.55
C VAL A 424 8.89 -25.54 18.25
N THR A 425 8.07 -25.38 19.29
CA THR A 425 7.34 -26.49 19.90
C THR A 425 5.94 -26.55 19.30
N LEU A 426 5.61 -27.65 18.66
CA LEU A 426 4.30 -27.84 18.05
C LEU A 426 3.29 -28.33 19.09
N THR A 427 2.12 -27.72 19.13
CA THR A 427 1.00 -28.13 19.97
C THR A 427 -0.30 -27.97 19.18
N TYR A 428 -1.33 -28.69 19.57
CA TYR A 428 -2.65 -28.53 18.98
C TYR A 428 -3.55 -27.75 19.89
N MET A 429 -4.38 -26.88 19.32
CA MET A 429 -5.39 -26.11 20.07
C MET A 429 -6.76 -26.24 19.43
N ALA A 430 -7.79 -26.22 20.27
CA ALA A 430 -9.18 -26.10 19.79
C ALA A 430 -10.04 -25.31 20.77
N VAL A 431 -11.00 -24.57 20.23
CA VAL A 431 -12.03 -23.84 20.95
C VAL A 431 -13.42 -24.30 20.48
N PRO A 432 -13.85 -25.50 20.87
CA PRO A 432 -15.02 -26.17 20.28
C PRO A 432 -16.35 -25.47 20.52
N LYS A 433 -16.39 -24.48 21.42
CA LYS A 433 -17.52 -23.56 21.58
C LYS A 433 -17.70 -22.64 20.39
N LEU A 434 -16.60 -22.21 19.75
CA LEU A 434 -16.59 -21.26 18.64
C LEU A 434 -16.41 -21.96 17.30
N GLU A 435 -15.47 -22.91 17.21
CA GLU A 435 -15.12 -23.61 15.99
C GLU A 435 -14.75 -25.08 16.26
N LYS A 436 -15.13 -25.97 15.34
CA LYS A 436 -14.93 -27.42 15.50
C LYS A 436 -13.54 -27.91 15.09
N ASP A 437 -12.78 -27.06 14.39
CA ASP A 437 -11.47 -27.44 13.86
C ASP A 437 -10.40 -27.43 14.96
N ALA A 438 -9.44 -28.32 14.83
CA ALA A 438 -8.20 -28.28 15.59
C ALA A 438 -7.15 -27.49 14.81
N PHE A 439 -6.44 -26.63 15.49
CA PHE A 439 -5.37 -25.80 14.92
C PHE A 439 -4.02 -26.31 15.38
N LEU A 440 -3.09 -26.45 14.43
CA LEU A 440 -1.68 -26.66 14.74
C LEU A 440 -1.06 -25.32 15.10
N MET A 441 -0.49 -25.22 16.29
CA MET A 441 0.13 -24.01 16.81
C MET A 441 1.63 -24.24 17.01
N GLY A 442 2.43 -23.32 16.52
CA GLY A 442 3.85 -23.22 16.85
C GLY A 442 4.06 -22.30 18.03
N LYS A 443 4.77 -22.78 19.07
CA LYS A 443 5.17 -22.00 20.24
C LYS A 443 6.65 -21.64 20.09
N ILE A 444 6.95 -20.36 20.08
CA ILE A 444 8.30 -19.81 19.98
C ILE A 444 8.64 -19.15 21.31
N ALA A 445 9.69 -19.63 21.96
CA ALA A 445 10.28 -19.02 23.15
C ALA A 445 11.40 -18.06 22.70
N ASN A 446 11.72 -17.06 23.52
CA ASN A 446 12.75 -16.03 23.25
C ASN A 446 12.55 -15.35 21.90
N TRP A 447 11.30 -15.04 21.57
CA TRP A 447 10.90 -14.41 20.30
C TRP A 447 11.38 -12.96 20.20
N GLU A 448 11.71 -12.33 21.33
CA GLU A 448 12.22 -10.96 21.44
C GLU A 448 13.52 -10.79 20.62
N ASP A 449 14.38 -11.81 20.61
CA ASP A 449 15.64 -11.81 19.86
C ASP A 449 15.43 -11.77 18.33
N LEU A 450 14.23 -12.09 17.86
CA LEU A 450 13.90 -12.06 16.43
C LEU A 450 13.55 -10.67 15.93
N ASN A 451 13.37 -9.68 16.80
CA ASN A 451 13.02 -8.31 16.46
C ASN A 451 11.86 -8.20 15.46
N LEU A 452 10.80 -8.96 15.75
CA LEU A 452 9.64 -9.02 14.88
C LEU A 452 8.82 -7.73 14.94
N LEU A 453 8.20 -7.38 13.80
CA LEU A 453 7.22 -6.30 13.71
C LEU A 453 5.83 -6.90 13.55
N PRO A 454 4.78 -6.20 14.02
CA PRO A 454 3.40 -6.63 13.80
C PRO A 454 3.10 -6.72 12.29
N ALA A 455 2.76 -7.91 11.80
CA ALA A 455 2.49 -8.12 10.38
C ALA A 455 1.71 -9.40 10.08
N SER A 456 1.17 -9.47 8.86
CA SER A 456 0.61 -10.71 8.32
C SER A 456 1.73 -11.67 7.87
N ALA A 457 1.52 -12.96 8.09
CA ALA A 457 2.43 -14.01 7.66
C ALA A 457 1.70 -15.04 6.78
N ARG A 458 2.32 -15.43 5.67
CA ARG A 458 1.86 -16.55 4.85
C ARG A 458 2.44 -17.84 5.44
N ILE A 459 1.60 -18.85 5.52
CA ILE A 459 2.00 -20.15 6.07
C ILE A 459 2.12 -21.15 4.93
N TYR A 460 3.26 -21.80 4.88
CA TYR A 460 3.51 -22.95 4.02
C TYR A 460 3.83 -24.15 4.92
N PHE A 461 3.13 -25.25 4.71
CA PHE A 461 3.34 -26.49 5.44
C PHE A 461 3.61 -27.62 4.45
N ASP A 462 4.76 -28.28 4.58
CA ASP A 462 5.24 -29.26 3.59
C ASP A 462 5.14 -28.69 2.15
N GLU A 463 5.71 -27.48 1.94
CA GLU A 463 5.76 -26.74 0.67
C GLU A 463 4.40 -26.24 0.13
N SER A 464 3.30 -26.60 0.79
CA SER A 464 1.96 -26.20 0.36
C SER A 464 1.49 -24.94 1.10
N TYR A 465 0.91 -23.99 0.37
CA TYR A 465 0.29 -22.79 0.96
C TYR A 465 -0.97 -23.18 1.76
N ILE A 466 -0.99 -22.85 3.03
CA ILE A 466 -2.10 -23.18 3.95
C ILE A 466 -3.01 -21.98 4.21
N GLY A 467 -2.45 -20.77 4.27
CA GLY A 467 -3.23 -19.57 4.57
C GLY A 467 -2.43 -18.42 5.12
N LEU A 468 -3.13 -17.47 5.75
CA LEU A 468 -2.56 -16.31 6.40
C LEU A 468 -2.76 -16.39 7.91
N THR A 469 -1.77 -15.91 8.65
CA THR A 469 -1.86 -15.65 10.10
C THR A 469 -1.36 -14.23 10.40
N ALA A 470 -1.52 -13.78 11.63
CA ALA A 470 -0.91 -12.55 12.13
C ALA A 470 0.23 -12.91 13.09
N ILE A 471 1.32 -12.17 12.98
CA ILE A 471 2.38 -12.11 13.98
C ILE A 471 2.16 -10.82 14.76
N ASP A 472 1.97 -10.95 16.07
CA ASP A 472 1.79 -9.83 16.99
C ASP A 472 2.80 -9.95 18.12
N PRO A 473 3.97 -9.27 17.99
CA PRO A 473 5.00 -9.27 19.02
C PRO A 473 4.71 -8.29 20.18
N GLU A 474 3.63 -7.50 20.12
CA GLU A 474 3.24 -6.60 21.21
C GLU A 474 2.59 -7.36 22.40
N THR A 475 2.89 -8.65 22.51
CA THR A 475 2.42 -9.48 23.61
C THR A 475 3.37 -9.37 24.81
N THR A 476 2.80 -9.34 26.02
CA THR A 476 3.56 -9.40 27.27
C THR A 476 3.85 -10.84 27.73
N LYS A 477 3.64 -11.83 26.87
CA LYS A 477 3.84 -13.25 27.17
C LYS A 477 5.22 -13.69 26.72
N ASP A 478 5.87 -14.51 27.54
CA ASP A 478 7.19 -15.10 27.24
C ASP A 478 7.20 -16.06 26.03
N THR A 479 6.05 -16.39 25.49
CA THR A 479 5.88 -17.31 24.37
C THR A 479 5.00 -16.69 23.29
N LEU A 480 5.54 -16.62 22.08
CA LEU A 480 4.76 -16.23 20.90
C LEU A 480 4.07 -17.45 20.29
N TYR A 481 2.77 -17.34 20.04
CA TYR A 481 1.97 -18.37 19.40
C TYR A 481 1.72 -18.03 17.93
N MET A 482 2.10 -18.95 17.06
CA MET A 482 1.83 -18.83 15.61
C MET A 482 0.85 -19.92 15.19
N ASN A 483 -0.24 -19.53 14.55
CA ASN A 483 -1.16 -20.50 13.96
C ASN A 483 -0.55 -21.03 12.66
N LEU A 484 -0.31 -22.34 12.58
CA LEU A 484 0.29 -23.02 11.44
C LEU A 484 -0.75 -23.71 10.53
N GLY A 485 -2.05 -23.53 10.84
CA GLY A 485 -3.13 -24.06 10.03
C GLY A 485 -4.06 -25.04 10.76
N ARG A 486 -5.05 -25.54 10.03
CA ARG A 486 -6.07 -26.46 10.50
C ARG A 486 -5.69 -27.90 10.20
N ASP A 487 -5.84 -28.80 11.19
CA ASP A 487 -5.59 -30.23 10.97
C ASP A 487 -6.89 -31.03 11.03
N ARG A 488 -7.34 -31.49 9.87
CA ARG A 488 -8.56 -32.31 9.74
C ARG A 488 -8.42 -33.73 10.25
N ASN A 489 -7.20 -34.18 10.55
CA ASN A 489 -6.97 -35.50 11.13
C ASN A 489 -7.28 -35.53 12.63
N ILE A 490 -7.66 -34.40 13.20
CA ILE A 490 -8.09 -34.29 14.58
C ILE A 490 -9.55 -33.85 14.58
N VAL A 491 -10.41 -34.71 15.12
CA VAL A 491 -11.86 -34.44 15.16
C VAL A 491 -12.23 -34.01 16.58
N VAL A 492 -12.72 -32.78 16.71
CA VAL A 492 -13.21 -32.23 17.97
C VAL A 492 -14.73 -32.06 17.90
N LYS A 493 -15.43 -32.55 18.91
CA LYS A 493 -16.89 -32.40 19.04
C LYS A 493 -17.23 -31.88 20.40
N ARG A 494 -18.14 -30.92 20.50
CA ARG A 494 -18.74 -30.40 21.71
C ARG A 494 -20.24 -30.68 21.66
N LEU A 495 -20.74 -31.39 22.67
CA LEU A 495 -22.16 -31.77 22.74
C LEU A 495 -22.72 -31.45 24.13
N ALA A 496 -23.90 -30.86 24.15
CA ALA A 496 -24.67 -30.76 25.42
C ALA A 496 -25.25 -32.14 25.77
N MET A 497 -24.99 -32.60 26.99
CA MET A 497 -25.55 -33.86 27.51
C MET A 497 -26.99 -33.61 27.97
N LYS A 498 -27.96 -33.81 27.07
CA LYS A 498 -29.38 -33.51 27.32
C LYS A 498 -29.90 -34.13 28.61
N ASP A 499 -29.48 -35.34 28.93
CA ASP A 499 -29.91 -36.08 30.13
C ASP A 499 -29.42 -35.44 31.41
N LYS A 500 -28.34 -34.67 31.37
CA LYS A 500 -27.72 -33.97 32.48
C LYS A 500 -27.99 -32.45 32.48
N CYS A 501 -28.63 -31.95 31.44
CA CYS A 501 -29.09 -30.55 31.38
C CYS A 501 -30.50 -30.49 31.95
N LYS A 502 -30.66 -29.84 33.14
CA LYS A 502 -31.93 -29.76 33.85
C LYS A 502 -32.29 -28.32 34.11
N GLU A 503 -33.53 -27.98 33.90
CA GLU A 503 -34.12 -26.74 34.37
C GLU A 503 -35.05 -27.07 35.54
N GLN A 504 -34.86 -26.41 36.66
CA GLN A 504 -35.71 -26.55 37.87
C GLN A 504 -36.23 -25.17 38.24
N VAL A 505 -37.51 -25.07 38.47
CA VAL A 505 -38.15 -23.86 38.99
C VAL A 505 -38.40 -24.06 40.48
N LEU A 506 -37.70 -23.32 41.30
CA LEU A 506 -37.93 -23.21 42.74
C LEU A 506 -38.88 -22.03 42.99
N SER A 507 -39.31 -21.84 44.23
CA SER A 507 -40.37 -20.83 44.59
C SER A 507 -40.03 -19.43 43.99
N GLU A 508 -38.78 -18.98 44.09
CA GLU A 508 -38.35 -17.63 43.66
C GLU A 508 -37.31 -17.65 42.54
N TYR A 509 -36.64 -18.79 42.26
CA TYR A 509 -35.50 -18.89 41.38
C TYR A 509 -35.68 -19.98 40.34
N LYS A 510 -35.04 -19.79 39.19
CA LYS A 510 -34.75 -20.84 38.22
C LYS A 510 -33.33 -21.31 38.40
N LEU A 511 -33.13 -22.63 38.38
CA LEU A 511 -31.82 -23.29 38.33
C LEU A 511 -31.67 -23.96 36.98
N LEU A 512 -30.64 -23.59 36.25
CA LEU A 512 -30.33 -24.15 34.95
C LEU A 512 -28.99 -24.86 35.01
N ASN A 513 -29.00 -26.19 34.99
CA ASN A 513 -27.82 -27.01 34.94
C ASN A 513 -27.47 -27.29 33.49
N LYS A 514 -26.26 -27.00 33.08
CA LYS A 514 -25.69 -27.29 31.75
C LYS A 514 -24.47 -28.21 31.88
N THR A 515 -24.48 -29.30 31.16
CA THR A 515 -23.36 -30.25 31.10
C THR A 515 -22.96 -30.45 29.64
N PHE A 516 -21.67 -30.34 29.38
CA PHE A 516 -21.11 -30.52 28.04
C PHE A 516 -20.05 -31.61 28.06
N GLU A 517 -20.03 -32.42 26.99
CA GLU A 517 -18.98 -33.38 26.70
C GLU A 517 -18.17 -32.83 25.50
N ILE A 518 -16.87 -32.73 25.65
CA ILE A 518 -15.93 -32.46 24.58
C ILE A 518 -15.23 -33.77 24.25
N THR A 519 -15.34 -34.21 23.02
CA THR A 519 -14.67 -35.42 22.53
C THR A 519 -13.60 -35.03 21.54
N VAL A 520 -12.35 -35.44 21.77
CA VAL A 520 -11.21 -35.26 20.90
C VAL A 520 -10.76 -36.62 20.37
N ARG A 521 -10.74 -36.79 19.06
CA ARG A 521 -10.26 -37.99 18.41
C ARG A 521 -9.01 -37.69 17.58
N ASN A 522 -7.91 -38.34 17.91
CA ASN A 522 -6.69 -38.31 17.14
C ASN A 522 -6.70 -39.46 16.11
N THR A 523 -6.68 -39.15 14.82
CA THR A 523 -6.59 -40.18 13.76
C THR A 523 -5.15 -40.40 13.26
N LYS A 524 -4.19 -39.59 13.75
CA LYS A 524 -2.77 -39.69 13.38
C LYS A 524 -2.08 -40.88 14.05
N ALA A 525 -0.94 -41.27 13.48
CA ALA A 525 -0.09 -42.34 14.02
C ALA A 525 0.82 -41.92 15.19
N ILE A 526 0.77 -40.63 15.58
CA ILE A 526 1.60 -40.05 16.62
C ILE A 526 0.75 -39.60 17.82
N THR A 527 1.36 -39.52 18.99
CA THR A 527 0.78 -38.91 20.18
C THR A 527 0.85 -37.41 20.09
N LEU A 528 -0.18 -36.69 20.50
CA LEU A 528 -0.30 -35.25 20.36
C LEU A 528 -0.49 -34.57 21.70
N ASP A 529 0.22 -33.47 21.92
CA ASP A 529 -0.09 -32.52 22.97
C ASP A 529 -1.17 -31.57 22.50
N PHE A 530 -2.25 -31.49 23.29
CA PHE A 530 -3.47 -30.80 22.92
C PHE A 530 -3.94 -29.85 24.00
N GLU A 531 -4.24 -28.62 23.64
CA GLU A 531 -4.82 -27.62 24.51
C GLU A 531 -6.25 -27.31 24.06
N ILE A 532 -7.23 -27.48 24.94
CA ILE A 532 -8.62 -27.21 24.64
C ILE A 532 -9.10 -26.08 25.52
N GLU A 533 -9.74 -25.11 24.89
CA GLU A 533 -10.37 -23.99 25.58
C GLU A 533 -11.88 -24.04 25.42
N ASP A 534 -12.59 -23.87 26.51
CA ASP A 534 -14.03 -23.65 26.55
C ASP A 534 -14.35 -22.57 27.60
N GLN A 535 -15.59 -22.21 27.75
CA GLN A 535 -15.99 -21.12 28.61
C GLN A 535 -17.37 -21.38 29.24
N ILE A 536 -17.49 -21.09 30.53
CA ILE A 536 -18.76 -20.89 31.19
C ILE A 536 -19.10 -19.40 31.21
N PRO A 537 -20.38 -19.01 31.34
CA PRO A 537 -20.74 -17.60 31.48
C PRO A 537 -20.19 -17.00 32.78
N VAL A 538 -20.02 -15.69 32.78
CA VAL A 538 -19.72 -14.88 33.98
C VAL A 538 -20.75 -13.77 34.07
N THR A 539 -20.93 -13.19 35.26
CA THR A 539 -21.91 -12.13 35.49
C THR A 539 -21.40 -11.11 36.50
N ASN A 540 -21.80 -9.87 36.32
CA ASN A 540 -21.63 -8.78 37.28
C ASN A 540 -22.97 -8.46 38.01
N ASP A 541 -24.08 -9.12 37.63
CA ASP A 541 -25.37 -8.92 38.28
C ASP A 541 -25.45 -9.77 39.57
N PRO A 542 -25.63 -9.15 40.73
CA PRO A 542 -25.71 -9.87 42.04
C PRO A 542 -26.88 -10.84 42.14
N ASN A 543 -27.89 -10.70 41.29
CA ASN A 543 -29.05 -11.59 41.26
C ASN A 543 -28.86 -12.87 40.44
N ILE A 544 -27.77 -12.92 39.65
CA ILE A 544 -27.42 -14.09 38.88
C ILE A 544 -26.22 -14.75 39.55
N LYS A 545 -26.34 -16.03 39.89
CA LYS A 545 -25.24 -16.81 40.46
C LYS A 545 -24.86 -17.90 39.50
N ILE A 546 -23.57 -17.96 39.16
CA ILE A 546 -23.00 -19.00 38.31
C ILE A 546 -22.04 -19.84 39.15
N THR A 547 -22.23 -21.14 39.14
CA THR A 547 -21.42 -22.08 39.91
C THR A 547 -20.87 -23.16 39.00
N LEU A 548 -19.56 -23.29 38.96
CA LEU A 548 -18.88 -24.38 38.26
C LEU A 548 -19.02 -25.66 39.10
N LEU A 549 -19.73 -26.66 38.54
CA LEU A 549 -20.01 -27.94 39.25
C LEU A 549 -18.92 -28.98 39.00
N SER A 550 -18.45 -29.08 37.76
CA SER A 550 -17.38 -30.00 37.36
C SER A 550 -16.54 -29.38 36.25
N LYS A 551 -15.23 -29.59 36.27
CA LYS A 551 -14.27 -29.08 35.29
C LYS A 551 -13.33 -30.12 34.68
N ASP A 552 -13.42 -31.38 35.11
CA ASP A 552 -12.62 -32.53 34.61
C ASP A 552 -11.13 -32.21 34.41
N GLY A 553 -10.49 -31.65 35.45
CA GLY A 553 -9.06 -31.29 35.41
C GLY A 553 -8.72 -29.97 34.71
N ALA A 554 -9.69 -29.19 34.24
CA ALA A 554 -9.41 -27.88 33.61
C ALA A 554 -8.80 -26.89 34.61
N ILE A 555 -7.94 -26.03 34.10
CA ILE A 555 -7.56 -24.78 34.74
C ILE A 555 -8.72 -23.80 34.51
N TYR A 556 -9.28 -23.25 35.57
CA TYR A 556 -10.42 -22.34 35.52
C TYR A 556 -9.99 -20.91 35.86
N ASN A 557 -10.33 -19.98 35.00
CA ASN A 557 -10.17 -18.54 35.23
C ASN A 557 -11.55 -17.95 35.59
N GLU A 558 -11.71 -17.55 36.85
CA GLU A 558 -12.99 -17.03 37.38
C GLU A 558 -13.40 -15.70 36.74
N LEU A 559 -12.46 -14.84 36.40
CA LEU A 559 -12.74 -13.52 35.82
C LEU A 559 -13.32 -13.61 34.42
N THR A 560 -12.85 -14.57 33.63
CA THR A 560 -13.26 -14.74 32.24
C THR A 560 -14.22 -15.90 32.00
N GLY A 561 -14.41 -16.77 32.99
CA GLY A 561 -15.15 -18.02 32.84
C GLY A 561 -14.44 -19.08 31.99
N LYS A 562 -13.18 -18.86 31.61
CA LYS A 562 -12.40 -19.72 30.71
C LYS A 562 -11.96 -21.01 31.40
N LEU A 563 -12.16 -22.13 30.74
CA LEU A 563 -11.68 -23.46 31.10
C LEU A 563 -10.59 -23.87 30.09
N THR A 564 -9.43 -24.29 30.57
CA THR A 564 -8.32 -24.74 29.75
C THR A 564 -7.86 -26.13 30.16
N TRP A 565 -7.93 -27.10 29.27
CA TRP A 565 -7.37 -28.45 29.46
C TRP A 565 -6.10 -28.61 28.68
N LYS A 566 -5.04 -29.10 29.30
CA LYS A 566 -3.82 -29.57 28.64
C LYS A 566 -3.81 -31.09 28.73
N ILE A 567 -3.98 -31.76 27.60
CA ILE A 567 -4.10 -33.21 27.51
C ILE A 567 -3.13 -33.79 26.51
N ASN A 568 -2.79 -35.04 26.72
CA ASN A 568 -2.03 -35.82 25.76
C ASN A 568 -2.99 -36.86 25.14
N VAL A 569 -3.10 -36.88 23.82
CA VAL A 569 -3.98 -37.79 23.07
C VAL A 569 -3.14 -38.77 22.29
N LYS A 570 -3.17 -40.06 22.68
CA LYS A 570 -2.39 -41.11 22.03
C LYS A 570 -2.78 -41.30 20.58
N SER A 571 -1.91 -41.97 19.81
CA SER A 571 -2.19 -42.38 18.44
C SER A 571 -3.50 -43.13 18.34
N LYS A 572 -4.39 -42.72 17.41
CA LYS A 572 -5.70 -43.34 17.10
C LYS A 572 -6.66 -43.44 18.29
N ASP A 573 -6.44 -42.66 19.35
CA ASP A 573 -7.22 -42.67 20.61
C ASP A 573 -8.30 -41.59 20.63
N VAL A 574 -9.23 -41.73 21.58
CA VAL A 574 -10.32 -40.79 21.81
C VAL A 574 -10.30 -40.33 23.26
N LYS A 575 -10.17 -39.05 23.49
CA LYS A 575 -10.26 -38.45 24.82
C LYS A 575 -11.60 -37.74 24.98
N LYS A 576 -12.25 -37.94 26.14
CA LYS A 576 -13.49 -37.27 26.51
C LYS A 576 -13.26 -36.41 27.75
N LEU A 577 -13.79 -35.22 27.74
CA LEU A 577 -13.76 -34.24 28.81
C LEU A 577 -15.17 -33.79 29.09
N VAL A 578 -15.54 -33.71 30.39
CA VAL A 578 -16.89 -33.32 30.79
C VAL A 578 -16.81 -32.16 31.78
N PHE A 579 -17.53 -31.09 31.48
CA PHE A 579 -17.68 -29.98 32.42
C PHE A 579 -19.16 -29.61 32.60
N SER A 580 -19.47 -29.07 33.76
CA SER A 580 -20.84 -28.69 34.10
C SER A 580 -20.87 -27.44 34.97
N TYR A 581 -21.90 -26.65 34.76
CA TYR A 581 -22.14 -25.45 35.54
C TYR A 581 -23.63 -25.26 35.78
N GLU A 582 -23.96 -24.52 36.85
CA GLU A 582 -25.29 -24.13 37.24
C GLU A 582 -25.44 -22.62 37.13
N VAL A 583 -26.57 -22.18 36.59
CA VAL A 583 -26.97 -20.77 36.59
C VAL A 583 -28.24 -20.65 37.38
N ARG A 584 -28.22 -19.84 38.47
CA ARG A 584 -29.36 -19.50 39.30
C ARG A 584 -29.74 -18.04 39.09
N TYR A 585 -31.02 -17.78 38.82
CA TYR A 585 -31.53 -16.43 38.60
C TYR A 585 -33.03 -16.35 39.01
N PRO A 586 -33.60 -15.14 39.29
CA PRO A 586 -35.01 -14.96 39.62
C PRO A 586 -35.92 -15.48 38.51
N LYS A 587 -36.99 -16.20 38.88
CA LYS A 587 -37.87 -16.88 37.91
C LYS A 587 -38.65 -15.94 36.99
N ASP A 588 -38.88 -14.72 37.43
CA ASP A 588 -39.61 -13.66 36.73
C ASP A 588 -38.73 -12.86 35.75
N LYS A 589 -37.43 -13.14 35.70
CA LYS A 589 -36.48 -12.47 34.84
C LYS A 589 -36.00 -13.39 33.72
N TYR A 590 -35.68 -12.76 32.55
CA TYR A 590 -35.05 -13.43 31.42
C TYR A 590 -33.57 -13.08 31.38
N VAL A 591 -32.70 -14.08 31.26
CA VAL A 591 -31.25 -13.88 31.14
C VAL A 591 -30.86 -13.99 29.70
N VAL A 592 -30.31 -12.90 29.16
CA VAL A 592 -29.80 -12.85 27.75
C VAL A 592 -28.47 -13.58 27.68
N GLY A 593 -28.29 -14.42 26.65
CA GLY A 593 -27.02 -15.11 26.38
C GLY A 593 -26.91 -16.52 27.02
N LEU A 594 -27.97 -17.05 27.61
CA LEU A 594 -28.03 -18.44 28.13
C LEU A 594 -28.45 -19.47 27.10
#